data_16526e42e41abf170f96e2c47bea39aa
#
_entry.id   16526e42e41abf170f96e2c47bea39aa
#
_cell.length_a   1.000
_cell.length_b   1.000
_cell.length_c   1.000
_cell.angle_alpha   90.00
_cell.angle_beta   90.00
_cell.angle_gamma   90.00
#
_symmetry.space_group_name_H-M   'P 1'
#
loop_
_entity.id
_entity.type
_entity.pdbx_description
1 polymer ?
#
loop_
_entity_poly.entity_id
_entity_poly.type
_entity_poly.pdbx_seq_one_letter_code
_entity_poly.pdbx_strand_id
1 'polypeptide(L)'
;METTKKYELTDSAIEFNGSTLYQIKALKDFSNIKAGDLGGWIEKEENLSQIGNAWIGGDAKVCKNAKVFGYAQVYGDAIVSDNAEVFGNAKVFGDAWVFGKSKVYGNAEVHGNAKVYGNARVYDNAEVYGKSMAYGDAQVYGCARAFGNAIVFVNAKVYGFAEICGHARVYGSARVCGYAEVSGDAIIYGNANVYNNAWVYGKSKVYGNARIYDNARVHGNVEICGNAKVFDYAEVFGDAHICDETKVCDNAYNTKNKNEE
;
A
#
# COMPACT_ATOMS: atom_id res chain seq x y z
N MET A 1 29.97 10.64 -28.15
CA MET A 1 28.89 9.72 -28.58
C MET A 1 27.60 10.34 -28.17
N GLU A 2 26.79 10.80 -29.12
CA GLU A 2 25.41 11.23 -28.81
C GLU A 2 24.68 10.00 -28.26
N THR A 3 24.25 10.07 -27.01
CA THR A 3 23.37 9.05 -26.44
C THR A 3 22.03 9.16 -27.16
N THR A 4 21.73 8.24 -28.03
CA THR A 4 20.44 8.19 -28.74
C THR A 4 19.32 8.16 -27.69
N LYS A 5 18.48 9.20 -27.68
CA LYS A 5 17.32 9.30 -26.79
C LYS A 5 16.45 8.04 -26.90
N LYS A 6 15.86 7.64 -25.81
CA LYS A 6 14.92 6.50 -25.77
C LYS A 6 13.55 6.93 -26.31
N TYR A 7 13.14 8.14 -26.03
CA TYR A 7 11.86 8.73 -26.43
C TYR A 7 12.01 10.23 -26.64
N GLU A 8 11.03 10.83 -27.27
CA GLU A 8 10.84 12.26 -27.43
C GLU A 8 9.45 12.70 -26.97
N LEU A 9 9.28 13.99 -26.69
CA LEU A 9 7.97 14.60 -26.51
C LEU A 9 7.39 14.92 -27.89
N THR A 10 6.13 14.61 -28.11
CA THR A 10 5.40 14.96 -29.33
C THR A 10 4.78 16.37 -29.20
N ASP A 11 4.22 16.86 -30.30
CA ASP A 11 3.44 18.13 -30.30
C ASP A 11 2.03 17.94 -29.69
N SER A 12 1.60 16.70 -29.44
CA SER A 12 0.32 16.44 -28.78
C SER A 12 0.41 16.81 -27.32
N ALA A 13 -0.48 17.67 -26.86
CA ALA A 13 -0.51 18.17 -25.49
C ALA A 13 -1.92 18.14 -24.90
N ILE A 14 -1.98 17.98 -23.58
CA ILE A 14 -3.21 18.07 -22.78
C ILE A 14 -2.98 18.95 -21.56
N GLU A 15 -4.03 19.61 -21.09
CA GLU A 15 -4.02 20.32 -19.81
C GLU A 15 -4.50 19.37 -18.70
N PHE A 16 -3.70 19.27 -17.65
CA PHE A 16 -4.01 18.43 -16.50
C PHE A 16 -3.57 19.07 -15.19
N ASN A 17 -4.52 19.39 -14.30
CA ASN A 17 -4.27 19.99 -12.97
C ASN A 17 -3.35 21.23 -13.01
N GLY A 18 -3.48 22.08 -14.04
CA GLY A 18 -2.70 23.30 -14.21
C GLY A 18 -1.29 23.09 -14.77
N SER A 19 -0.99 21.90 -15.28
CA SER A 19 0.23 21.58 -16.03
C SER A 19 -0.12 21.17 -17.46
N THR A 20 0.68 21.57 -18.43
CA THR A 20 0.60 21.07 -19.79
C THR A 20 1.44 19.81 -19.90
N LEU A 21 0.84 18.69 -20.28
CA LEU A 21 1.50 17.41 -20.47
C LEU A 21 1.61 17.08 -21.94
N TYR A 22 2.73 16.52 -22.34
CA TYR A 22 3.04 16.10 -23.70
C TYR A 22 3.04 14.59 -23.83
N GLN A 23 2.49 14.07 -24.90
CA GLN A 23 2.55 12.66 -25.21
C GLN A 23 3.98 12.26 -25.58
N ILE A 24 4.44 11.11 -25.09
CA ILE A 24 5.77 10.59 -25.45
C ILE A 24 5.68 9.62 -26.62
N LYS A 25 6.78 9.54 -27.39
CA LYS A 25 6.93 8.59 -28.51
C LYS A 25 8.29 7.92 -28.42
N ALA A 26 8.31 6.60 -28.50
CA ALA A 26 9.53 5.81 -28.49
C ALA A 26 10.37 6.05 -29.74
N LEU A 27 11.67 6.24 -29.60
CA LEU A 27 12.63 6.44 -30.70
C LEU A 27 13.42 5.16 -31.04
N LYS A 28 13.37 4.16 -30.18
CA LYS A 28 14.06 2.87 -30.37
C LYS A 28 13.31 1.74 -29.70
N ASP A 29 13.61 0.51 -30.07
CA ASP A 29 13.10 -0.70 -29.43
C ASP A 29 13.71 -0.89 -28.04
N PHE A 30 12.88 -1.17 -27.03
CA PHE A 30 13.30 -1.61 -25.70
C PHE A 30 12.16 -2.37 -25.00
N SER A 31 12.50 -3.39 -24.24
CA SER A 31 11.49 -4.27 -23.63
C SER A 31 10.45 -4.73 -24.67
N ASN A 32 9.18 -4.47 -24.44
CA ASN A 32 8.06 -4.75 -25.37
C ASN A 32 7.61 -3.52 -26.18
N ILE A 33 8.33 -2.41 -26.08
CA ILE A 33 8.04 -1.15 -26.77
C ILE A 33 8.84 -1.09 -28.07
N LYS A 34 8.19 -0.67 -29.14
CA LYS A 34 8.77 -0.51 -30.47
C LYS A 34 9.01 0.97 -30.80
N ALA A 35 10.03 1.22 -31.62
CA ALA A 35 10.24 2.55 -32.19
C ALA A 35 8.98 3.01 -32.90
N GLY A 36 8.50 4.21 -32.57
CA GLY A 36 7.26 4.78 -33.08
C GLY A 36 6.07 4.61 -32.15
N ASP A 37 6.11 3.71 -31.15
CA ASP A 37 5.02 3.53 -30.21
C ASP A 37 4.77 4.83 -29.42
N LEU A 38 3.50 5.20 -29.33
CA LEU A 38 3.06 6.31 -28.49
C LEU A 38 2.89 5.81 -27.03
N GLY A 39 3.40 6.61 -26.10
CA GLY A 39 3.22 6.36 -24.69
C GLY A 39 2.19 7.29 -24.04
N GLY A 40 2.25 7.41 -22.73
CA GLY A 40 1.40 8.31 -21.94
C GLY A 40 1.89 9.76 -21.95
N TRP A 41 1.55 10.48 -20.92
CA TRP A 41 1.66 11.94 -20.85
C TRP A 41 2.63 12.37 -19.74
N ILE A 42 3.60 13.19 -20.08
CA ILE A 42 4.54 13.76 -19.10
C ILE A 42 4.65 15.28 -19.24
N GLU A 43 4.92 15.96 -18.14
CA GLU A 43 5.09 17.42 -18.13
C GLU A 43 6.46 17.84 -18.70
N LYS A 44 7.49 17.04 -18.42
CA LYS A 44 8.88 17.33 -18.82
C LYS A 44 9.72 16.06 -18.89
N GLU A 45 10.85 16.12 -19.59
CA GLU A 45 11.73 14.97 -19.78
C GLU A 45 12.24 14.33 -18.46
N GLU A 46 12.38 15.12 -17.39
CA GLU A 46 12.82 14.62 -16.09
C GLU A 46 11.82 13.67 -15.42
N ASN A 47 10.57 13.64 -15.88
CA ASN A 47 9.56 12.75 -15.36
C ASN A 47 9.78 11.27 -15.73
N LEU A 48 10.43 11.01 -16.86
CA LEU A 48 10.76 9.65 -17.32
C LEU A 48 12.23 9.55 -17.68
N SER A 49 12.94 8.60 -17.09
CA SER A 49 14.36 8.38 -17.39
C SER A 49 14.57 7.96 -18.85
N GLN A 50 15.55 8.58 -19.52
CA GLN A 50 16.04 8.16 -20.83
C GLN A 50 16.87 6.86 -20.76
N ILE A 51 17.29 6.45 -19.55
CA ILE A 51 18.08 5.24 -19.30
C ILE A 51 17.18 4.14 -18.72
N GLY A 52 17.47 2.87 -19.07
CA GLY A 52 16.69 1.71 -18.63
C GLY A 52 15.40 1.53 -19.42
N ASN A 53 14.54 0.64 -18.94
CA ASN A 53 13.34 0.20 -19.66
C ASN A 53 12.03 0.78 -19.08
N ALA A 54 12.14 1.76 -18.18
CA ALA A 54 10.95 2.42 -17.64
C ALA A 54 10.08 3.02 -18.75
N TRP A 55 8.76 2.87 -18.63
CA TRP A 55 7.81 3.38 -19.62
C TRP A 55 6.53 3.89 -18.98
N ILE A 56 5.96 4.90 -19.60
CA ILE A 56 4.64 5.42 -19.29
C ILE A 56 3.78 5.14 -20.53
N GLY A 57 2.69 4.40 -20.36
CA GLY A 57 1.85 3.96 -21.47
C GLY A 57 0.37 4.26 -21.21
N GLY A 58 -0.45 4.10 -22.27
CA GLY A 58 -1.88 4.40 -22.21
C GLY A 58 -2.14 5.89 -21.92
N ASP A 59 -3.13 6.17 -21.11
CA ASP A 59 -3.50 7.52 -20.68
C ASP A 59 -2.86 7.96 -19.35
N ALA A 60 -1.84 7.21 -18.91
CA ALA A 60 -1.13 7.51 -17.67
C ALA A 60 -0.44 8.88 -17.72
N LYS A 61 -0.45 9.59 -16.60
CA LYS A 61 0.04 10.97 -16.46
C LYS A 61 1.12 11.05 -15.39
N VAL A 62 2.28 11.61 -15.76
CA VAL A 62 3.37 11.87 -14.82
C VAL A 62 3.76 13.35 -14.88
N CYS A 63 3.66 14.05 -13.77
CA CYS A 63 3.83 15.51 -13.76
C CYS A 63 4.56 16.03 -12.51
N LYS A 64 4.81 17.33 -12.51
CA LYS A 64 5.58 18.04 -11.50
C LYS A 64 6.99 17.47 -11.37
N ASN A 65 7.42 17.13 -10.17
CA ASN A 65 8.75 16.58 -9.91
C ASN A 65 8.74 15.03 -9.77
N ALA A 66 7.66 14.40 -10.16
CA ALA A 66 7.57 12.93 -10.12
C ALA A 66 8.57 12.30 -11.08
N LYS A 67 9.11 11.15 -10.70
CA LYS A 67 10.15 10.44 -11.47
C LYS A 67 9.80 8.98 -11.66
N VAL A 68 9.91 8.52 -12.90
CA VAL A 68 9.76 7.12 -13.28
C VAL A 68 11.07 6.65 -13.91
N PHE A 69 11.72 5.62 -13.34
CA PHE A 69 13.02 5.17 -13.81
C PHE A 69 13.28 3.67 -13.56
N GLY A 70 14.42 3.15 -14.03
CA GLY A 70 14.75 1.73 -13.96
C GLY A 70 13.97 0.92 -14.97
N TYR A 71 13.17 -0.02 -14.51
CA TYR A 71 12.27 -0.88 -15.30
C TYR A 71 10.80 -0.63 -14.98
N ALA A 72 10.51 0.44 -14.24
CA ALA A 72 9.16 0.75 -13.77
C ALA A 72 8.19 1.02 -14.92
N GLN A 73 6.95 0.61 -14.73
CA GLN A 73 5.88 0.77 -15.69
C GLN A 73 4.71 1.53 -15.07
N VAL A 74 4.26 2.58 -15.74
CA VAL A 74 3.06 3.36 -15.36
C VAL A 74 2.11 3.34 -16.54
N TYR A 75 0.89 2.79 -16.37
CA TYR A 75 -0.03 2.63 -17.52
C TYR A 75 -1.51 2.67 -17.09
N GLY A 76 -2.42 2.56 -18.09
CA GLY A 76 -3.84 2.81 -17.86
C GLY A 76 -4.09 4.29 -17.65
N ASP A 77 -4.93 4.65 -16.68
CA ASP A 77 -5.24 6.02 -16.28
C ASP A 77 -4.45 6.48 -15.03
N ALA A 78 -3.38 5.76 -14.69
CA ALA A 78 -2.61 6.00 -13.48
C ALA A 78 -1.97 7.40 -13.45
N ILE A 79 -1.92 8.01 -12.28
CA ILE A 79 -1.34 9.33 -12.08
C ILE A 79 -0.18 9.25 -11.10
N VAL A 80 0.98 9.76 -11.50
CA VAL A 80 2.16 9.93 -10.63
C VAL A 80 2.53 11.41 -10.61
N SER A 81 2.50 12.04 -9.44
CA SER A 81 2.69 13.48 -9.36
C SER A 81 3.46 13.95 -8.12
N ASP A 82 3.65 15.24 -8.00
CA ASP A 82 4.39 15.94 -6.94
C ASP A 82 5.88 15.53 -6.92
N ASN A 83 6.36 14.91 -5.85
CA ASN A 83 7.73 14.40 -5.72
C ASN A 83 7.77 12.88 -5.61
N ALA A 84 6.77 12.20 -6.13
CA ALA A 84 6.69 10.74 -6.07
C ALA A 84 7.74 10.07 -6.95
N GLU A 85 8.23 8.93 -6.52
CA GLU A 85 9.20 8.14 -7.28
C GLU A 85 8.66 6.72 -7.51
N VAL A 86 8.68 6.27 -8.76
CA VAL A 86 8.34 4.90 -9.18
C VAL A 86 9.56 4.31 -9.87
N PHE A 87 10.14 3.26 -9.30
CA PHE A 87 11.40 2.71 -9.82
C PHE A 87 11.60 1.20 -9.54
N GLY A 88 12.73 0.65 -9.96
CA GLY A 88 12.92 -0.80 -9.95
C GLY A 88 12.05 -1.46 -11.03
N ASN A 89 11.38 -2.53 -10.71
CA ASN A 89 10.41 -3.21 -11.56
C ASN A 89 8.95 -2.88 -11.16
N ALA A 90 8.74 -1.80 -10.41
CA ALA A 90 7.43 -1.43 -9.88
C ALA A 90 6.43 -1.13 -11.00
N LYS A 91 5.16 -1.45 -10.74
CA LYS A 91 4.05 -1.16 -11.64
C LYS A 91 3.00 -0.30 -10.97
N VAL A 92 2.55 0.73 -11.66
CA VAL A 92 1.43 1.58 -11.24
C VAL A 92 0.42 1.62 -12.39
N PHE A 93 -0.82 1.15 -12.18
CA PHE A 93 -1.76 1.01 -13.28
C PHE A 93 -3.24 1.09 -12.84
N GLY A 94 -4.14 1.01 -13.82
CA GLY A 94 -5.56 1.31 -13.60
C GLY A 94 -5.74 2.79 -13.30
N ASP A 95 -6.59 3.13 -12.35
CA ASP A 95 -6.86 4.50 -11.87
C ASP A 95 -6.03 4.85 -10.62
N ALA A 96 -4.87 4.21 -10.42
CA ALA A 96 -4.06 4.39 -9.23
C ALA A 96 -3.39 5.78 -9.18
N TRP A 97 -3.29 6.34 -7.98
CA TRP A 97 -2.66 7.64 -7.73
C TRP A 97 -1.47 7.50 -6.79
N VAL A 98 -0.29 7.94 -7.25
CA VAL A 98 0.95 7.96 -6.47
C VAL A 98 1.47 9.40 -6.42
N PHE A 99 1.45 10.04 -5.26
CA PHE A 99 1.76 11.46 -5.15
C PHE A 99 2.42 11.86 -3.81
N GLY A 100 2.72 13.14 -3.62
CA GLY A 100 3.47 13.61 -2.46
C GLY A 100 4.95 13.25 -2.59
N LYS A 101 5.56 12.70 -1.56
CA LYS A 101 6.94 12.18 -1.52
C LYS A 101 6.98 10.66 -1.45
N SER A 102 5.91 10.01 -1.88
CA SER A 102 5.79 8.56 -1.81
C SER A 102 6.74 7.84 -2.77
N LYS A 103 7.06 6.58 -2.44
CA LYS A 103 7.93 5.75 -3.26
C LYS A 103 7.30 4.38 -3.50
N VAL A 104 7.29 3.96 -4.75
CA VAL A 104 6.87 2.61 -5.18
C VAL A 104 8.05 1.98 -5.90
N TYR A 105 8.59 0.88 -5.36
CA TYR A 105 9.82 0.29 -5.91
C TYR A 105 9.95 -1.22 -5.65
N GLY A 106 11.04 -1.82 -6.11
CA GLY A 106 11.16 -3.27 -6.14
C GLY A 106 10.29 -3.87 -7.23
N ASN A 107 9.51 -4.86 -6.92
CA ASN A 107 8.49 -5.46 -7.79
C ASN A 107 7.06 -5.08 -7.32
N ALA A 108 6.91 -4.01 -6.56
CA ALA A 108 5.63 -3.62 -5.98
C ALA A 108 4.62 -3.20 -7.06
N GLU A 109 3.35 -3.49 -6.79
CA GLU A 109 2.26 -3.12 -7.67
C GLU A 109 1.24 -2.22 -6.94
N VAL A 110 0.86 -1.10 -7.57
CA VAL A 110 -0.19 -0.20 -7.09
C VAL A 110 -1.22 -0.06 -8.20
N HIS A 111 -2.45 -0.53 -7.97
CA HIS A 111 -3.43 -0.57 -9.06
C HIS A 111 -4.89 -0.45 -8.61
N GLY A 112 -5.82 -0.52 -9.57
CA GLY A 112 -7.22 -0.21 -9.34
C GLY A 112 -7.38 1.27 -9.04
N ASN A 113 -8.11 1.64 -8.02
CA ASN A 113 -8.32 3.01 -7.54
C ASN A 113 -7.48 3.32 -6.28
N ALA A 114 -6.37 2.61 -6.07
CA ALA A 114 -5.54 2.75 -4.89
C ALA A 114 -4.80 4.10 -4.86
N LYS A 115 -4.53 4.60 -3.64
CA LYS A 115 -3.79 5.85 -3.45
C LYS A 115 -2.59 5.66 -2.54
N VAL A 116 -1.42 6.07 -2.98
CA VAL A 116 -0.18 6.06 -2.20
C VAL A 116 0.36 7.48 -2.13
N TYR A 117 0.43 8.08 -0.93
CA TYR A 117 0.81 9.50 -0.82
C TYR A 117 1.49 9.84 0.52
N GLY A 118 1.82 11.13 0.70
CA GLY A 118 2.66 11.56 1.82
C GLY A 118 4.10 11.08 1.61
N ASN A 119 4.69 10.42 2.57
CA ASN A 119 6.00 9.78 2.52
C ASN A 119 5.89 8.25 2.48
N ALA A 120 4.73 7.69 2.14
CA ALA A 120 4.48 6.26 2.17
C ALA A 120 5.40 5.50 1.20
N ARG A 121 5.75 4.28 1.57
CA ARG A 121 6.60 3.39 0.76
C ARG A 121 5.90 2.08 0.51
N VAL A 122 5.83 1.67 -0.75
CA VAL A 122 5.35 0.35 -1.17
C VAL A 122 6.48 -0.31 -1.93
N TYR A 123 6.99 -1.44 -1.45
CA TYR A 123 8.20 -2.01 -2.02
C TYR A 123 8.30 -3.53 -1.88
N ASP A 124 9.39 -4.11 -2.37
CA ASP A 124 9.58 -5.55 -2.57
C ASP A 124 8.54 -6.13 -3.52
N ASN A 125 7.70 -7.07 -3.10
CA ASN A 125 6.61 -7.66 -3.89
C ASN A 125 5.24 -7.28 -3.33
N ALA A 126 5.13 -6.15 -2.64
CA ALA A 126 3.88 -5.71 -2.03
C ALA A 126 2.87 -5.21 -3.06
N GLU A 127 1.59 -5.41 -2.77
CA GLU A 127 0.48 -4.96 -3.60
C GLU A 127 -0.45 -4.03 -2.83
N VAL A 128 -0.81 -2.90 -3.43
CA VAL A 128 -1.80 -1.95 -2.89
C VAL A 128 -2.85 -1.71 -3.98
N TYR A 129 -4.08 -2.20 -3.78
CA TYR A 129 -5.08 -2.20 -4.86
C TYR A 129 -6.53 -2.03 -4.38
N GLY A 130 -7.47 -2.06 -5.33
CA GLY A 130 -8.87 -1.73 -5.04
C GLY A 130 -9.03 -0.24 -4.77
N LYS A 131 -9.64 0.14 -3.67
CA LYS A 131 -9.77 1.54 -3.20
C LYS A 131 -8.93 1.80 -1.95
N SER A 132 -7.90 0.99 -1.72
CA SER A 132 -7.07 1.10 -0.54
C SER A 132 -6.16 2.34 -0.57
N MET A 133 -5.72 2.76 0.61
CA MET A 133 -4.84 3.91 0.76
C MET A 133 -3.65 3.59 1.65
N ALA A 134 -2.45 4.01 1.23
CA ALA A 134 -1.25 4.00 2.05
C ALA A 134 -0.68 5.43 2.11
N TYR A 135 -0.60 6.04 3.30
CA TYR A 135 -0.16 7.43 3.42
C TYR A 135 0.54 7.77 4.75
N GLY A 136 0.99 9.03 4.88
CA GLY A 136 1.88 9.42 5.96
C GLY A 136 3.25 8.78 5.74
N ASP A 137 3.84 8.19 6.75
CA ASP A 137 5.10 7.44 6.70
C ASP A 137 4.88 5.92 6.68
N ALA A 138 3.71 5.47 6.27
CA ALA A 138 3.34 4.06 6.21
C ALA A 138 4.26 3.26 5.26
N GLN A 139 4.49 2.01 5.62
CA GLN A 139 5.28 1.08 4.81
C GLN A 139 4.50 -0.21 4.56
N VAL A 140 4.36 -0.59 3.29
CA VAL A 140 3.80 -1.87 2.86
C VAL A 140 4.89 -2.58 2.04
N TYR A 141 5.37 -3.74 2.50
CA TYR A 141 6.52 -4.39 1.89
C TYR A 141 6.56 -5.92 2.09
N GLY A 142 7.58 -6.56 1.54
CA GLY A 142 7.60 -8.01 1.42
C GLY A 142 6.61 -8.48 0.37
N CYS A 143 5.74 -9.41 0.72
CA CYS A 143 4.63 -9.89 -0.11
C CYS A 143 3.27 -9.46 0.48
N ALA A 144 3.24 -8.37 1.24
CA ALA A 144 2.03 -7.90 1.91
C ALA A 144 1.04 -7.28 0.92
N ARG A 145 -0.24 -7.43 1.22
CA ARG A 145 -1.32 -6.90 0.38
C ARG A 145 -2.24 -5.97 1.17
N ALA A 146 -2.56 -4.82 0.62
CA ALA A 146 -3.58 -3.92 1.14
C ALA A 146 -4.63 -3.67 0.06
N PHE A 147 -5.88 -4.08 0.27
CA PHE A 147 -6.90 -4.05 -0.76
C PHE A 147 -8.32 -3.78 -0.24
N GLY A 148 -9.30 -3.77 -1.15
CA GLY A 148 -10.65 -3.34 -0.81
C GLY A 148 -10.69 -1.85 -0.52
N ASN A 149 -11.10 -1.46 0.68
CA ASN A 149 -11.08 -0.08 1.18
C ASN A 149 -10.11 0.07 2.38
N ALA A 150 -9.10 -0.78 2.47
CA ALA A 150 -8.15 -0.79 3.57
C ALA A 150 -7.32 0.49 3.64
N ILE A 151 -6.96 0.92 4.85
CA ILE A 151 -6.16 2.13 5.06
C ILE A 151 -4.97 1.82 5.95
N VAL A 152 -3.76 2.09 5.45
CA VAL A 152 -2.50 1.96 6.19
C VAL A 152 -1.85 3.34 6.28
N PHE A 153 -1.69 3.90 7.47
CA PHE A 153 -1.26 5.29 7.57
C PHE A 153 -0.46 5.64 8.84
N VAL A 154 0.02 6.88 8.91
CA VAL A 154 0.96 7.36 9.92
C VAL A 154 2.27 6.58 9.80
N ASN A 155 2.77 5.88 10.82
CA ASN A 155 4.01 5.10 10.81
C ASN A 155 3.78 3.58 10.75
N ALA A 156 2.58 3.15 10.38
CA ALA A 156 2.22 1.74 10.36
C ALA A 156 3.07 0.94 9.37
N LYS A 157 3.34 -0.33 9.72
CA LYS A 157 4.09 -1.25 8.88
C LYS A 157 3.29 -2.52 8.63
N VAL A 158 3.12 -2.86 7.36
CA VAL A 158 2.48 -4.10 6.91
C VAL A 158 3.49 -4.86 6.06
N TYR A 159 3.86 -6.07 6.45
CA TYR A 159 4.94 -6.80 5.78
C TYR A 159 4.84 -8.32 5.91
N GLY A 160 5.76 -9.03 5.27
CA GLY A 160 5.68 -10.48 5.13
C GLY A 160 4.63 -10.84 4.10
N PHE A 161 3.71 -11.70 4.44
CA PHE A 161 2.55 -12.11 3.64
C PHE A 161 1.23 -11.58 4.24
N ALA A 162 1.30 -10.53 5.06
CA ALA A 162 0.14 -9.99 5.74
C ALA A 162 -0.88 -9.38 4.77
N GLU A 163 -2.16 -9.53 5.09
CA GLU A 163 -3.26 -8.99 4.30
C GLU A 163 -4.10 -8.01 5.11
N ILE A 164 -4.34 -6.84 4.55
CA ILE A 164 -5.24 -5.83 5.11
C ILE A 164 -6.36 -5.59 4.09
N CYS A 165 -7.59 -5.90 4.45
CA CYS A 165 -8.69 -5.79 3.50
C CYS A 165 -10.02 -5.30 4.12
N GLY A 166 -11.07 -5.26 3.31
CA GLY A 166 -12.35 -4.70 3.74
C GLY A 166 -12.24 -3.20 4.00
N HIS A 167 -12.66 -2.73 5.15
CA HIS A 167 -12.54 -1.37 5.65
C HIS A 167 -11.53 -1.25 6.80
N ALA A 168 -10.64 -2.22 6.94
CA ALA A 168 -9.69 -2.28 8.03
C ALA A 168 -8.72 -1.08 8.01
N ARG A 169 -8.33 -0.62 9.18
CA ARG A 169 -7.42 0.51 9.37
C ARG A 169 -6.24 0.10 10.23
N VAL A 170 -5.03 0.36 9.74
CA VAL A 170 -3.78 0.12 10.48
C VAL A 170 -3.01 1.42 10.56
N TYR A 171 -2.78 1.95 11.77
CA TYR A 171 -2.13 3.24 11.92
C TYR A 171 -1.33 3.39 13.24
N GLY A 172 -0.76 4.58 13.45
CA GLY A 172 0.17 4.80 14.55
C GLY A 172 1.50 4.11 14.24
N SER A 173 2.05 3.41 15.21
CA SER A 173 3.25 2.58 15.06
C SER A 173 2.92 1.08 15.00
N ALA A 174 1.69 0.75 14.66
CA ALA A 174 1.22 -0.63 14.59
C ALA A 174 1.94 -1.44 13.52
N ARG A 175 2.08 -2.73 13.76
CA ARG A 175 2.73 -3.67 12.85
C ARG A 175 1.82 -4.85 12.56
N VAL A 176 1.63 -5.18 11.30
CA VAL A 176 0.94 -6.39 10.88
C VAL A 176 1.89 -7.17 9.98
N CYS A 177 2.19 -8.42 10.32
CA CYS A 177 3.20 -9.19 9.59
C CYS A 177 3.01 -10.70 9.67
N GLY A 178 3.90 -11.44 9.03
CA GLY A 178 3.76 -12.88 8.87
C GLY A 178 2.67 -13.19 7.86
N TYR A 179 1.76 -14.07 8.20
CA TYR A 179 0.54 -14.41 7.44
C TYR A 179 -0.72 -13.81 8.10
N ALA A 180 -0.55 -12.77 8.92
CA ALA A 180 -1.66 -12.16 9.63
C ALA A 180 -2.67 -11.51 8.68
N GLU A 181 -3.95 -11.65 8.99
CA GLU A 181 -5.04 -11.01 8.26
C GLU A 181 -5.77 -10.01 9.15
N VAL A 182 -6.01 -8.81 8.65
CA VAL A 182 -6.84 -7.79 9.29
C VAL A 182 -7.93 -7.37 8.32
N SER A 183 -9.18 -7.64 8.65
CA SER A 183 -10.30 -7.46 7.72
C SER A 183 -11.57 -6.89 8.36
N GLY A 184 -12.63 -6.75 7.56
CA GLY A 184 -13.88 -6.12 8.02
C GLY A 184 -13.68 -4.65 8.35
N ASP A 185 -14.18 -4.19 9.48
CA ASP A 185 -14.03 -2.83 10.02
C ASP A 185 -12.98 -2.78 11.16
N ALA A 186 -12.07 -3.75 11.22
CA ALA A 186 -11.09 -3.86 12.29
C ALA A 186 -10.09 -2.68 12.30
N ILE A 187 -9.67 -2.28 13.49
CA ILE A 187 -8.77 -1.14 13.69
C ILE A 187 -7.58 -1.56 14.54
N ILE A 188 -6.37 -1.45 13.98
CA ILE A 188 -5.10 -1.75 14.65
C ILE A 188 -4.30 -0.46 14.79
N TYR A 189 -3.98 -0.04 16.02
CA TYR A 189 -3.29 1.24 16.20
C TYR A 189 -2.39 1.31 17.45
N GLY A 190 -1.79 2.46 17.71
CA GLY A 190 -0.80 2.60 18.75
C GLY A 190 0.49 1.84 18.39
N ASN A 191 0.99 1.01 19.29
CA ASN A 191 2.14 0.13 19.09
C ASN A 191 1.70 -1.34 18.97
N ALA A 192 0.45 -1.61 18.65
CA ALA A 192 -0.09 -2.96 18.57
C ALA A 192 0.61 -3.79 17.48
N ASN A 193 0.75 -5.09 17.75
CA ASN A 193 1.37 -6.02 16.82
C ASN A 193 0.43 -7.20 16.55
N VAL A 194 0.16 -7.47 15.28
CA VAL A 194 -0.59 -8.64 14.80
C VAL A 194 0.34 -9.43 13.88
N TYR A 195 0.64 -10.68 14.20
CA TYR A 195 1.66 -11.42 13.47
C TYR A 195 1.45 -12.94 13.46
N ASN A 196 2.32 -13.65 12.76
CA ASN A 196 2.20 -15.07 12.44
C ASN A 196 0.94 -15.34 11.61
N ASN A 197 0.02 -16.21 12.07
CA ASN A 197 -1.23 -16.55 11.38
C ASN A 197 -2.47 -15.94 12.07
N ALA A 198 -2.29 -14.86 12.81
CA ALA A 198 -3.38 -14.23 13.56
C ALA A 198 -4.41 -13.57 12.65
N TRP A 199 -5.69 -13.69 13.00
CA TRP A 199 -6.81 -13.09 12.29
C TRP A 199 -7.52 -12.09 13.19
N VAL A 200 -7.68 -10.85 12.71
CA VAL A 200 -8.43 -9.79 13.40
C VAL A 200 -9.48 -9.23 12.44
N TYR A 201 -10.75 -9.42 12.74
CA TYR A 201 -11.83 -9.03 11.84
C TYR A 201 -13.09 -8.53 12.58
N GLY A 202 -14.16 -8.25 11.82
CA GLY A 202 -15.36 -7.63 12.36
C GLY A 202 -15.12 -6.16 12.70
N LYS A 203 -15.56 -5.72 13.87
CA LYS A 203 -15.37 -4.34 14.39
C LYS A 203 -14.33 -4.27 15.50
N SER A 204 -13.42 -5.25 15.52
CA SER A 204 -12.43 -5.38 16.60
C SER A 204 -11.43 -4.22 16.59
N LYS A 205 -11.00 -3.81 17.78
CA LYS A 205 -9.97 -2.80 17.99
C LYS A 205 -8.81 -3.38 18.77
N VAL A 206 -7.58 -3.23 18.26
CA VAL A 206 -6.35 -3.68 18.91
C VAL A 206 -5.39 -2.50 19.03
N TYR A 207 -5.03 -2.11 20.25
CA TYR A 207 -4.27 -0.89 20.44
C TYR A 207 -3.35 -0.92 21.70
N GLY A 208 -2.68 0.19 21.98
CA GLY A 208 -1.65 0.22 23.02
C GLY A 208 -0.43 -0.57 22.57
N ASN A 209 0.05 -1.48 23.41
CA ASN A 209 1.14 -2.42 23.14
C ASN A 209 0.62 -3.86 22.95
N ALA A 210 -0.67 -4.03 22.69
CA ALA A 210 -1.31 -5.34 22.58
C ALA A 210 -0.68 -6.19 21.48
N ARG A 211 -0.67 -7.50 21.68
CA ARG A 211 -0.08 -8.47 20.73
C ARG A 211 -1.06 -9.58 20.44
N ILE A 212 -1.34 -9.79 19.16
CA ILE A 212 -2.16 -10.90 18.66
C ILE A 212 -1.26 -11.73 17.76
N TYR A 213 -1.08 -13.02 18.07
CA TYR A 213 -0.11 -13.81 17.33
C TYR A 213 -0.42 -15.31 17.32
N ASP A 214 0.44 -16.07 16.68
CA ASP A 214 0.26 -17.49 16.37
C ASP A 214 -0.99 -17.72 15.53
N ASN A 215 -1.95 -18.55 15.97
CA ASN A 215 -3.19 -18.85 15.24
C ASN A 215 -4.41 -18.16 15.91
N ALA A 216 -4.18 -17.13 16.70
CA ALA A 216 -5.23 -16.44 17.43
C ALA A 216 -6.25 -15.77 16.49
N ARG A 217 -7.51 -15.81 16.88
CA ARG A 217 -8.63 -15.18 16.15
C ARG A 217 -9.33 -14.17 17.04
N VAL A 218 -9.55 -12.97 16.52
CA VAL A 218 -10.22 -11.88 17.23
C VAL A 218 -11.31 -11.32 16.34
N HIS A 219 -12.57 -11.40 16.77
CA HIS A 219 -13.68 -10.95 15.94
C HIS A 219 -14.90 -10.47 16.73
N GLY A 220 -15.87 -9.88 16.05
CA GLY A 220 -17.03 -9.24 16.68
C GLY A 220 -16.74 -7.77 16.96
N ASN A 221 -17.06 -7.30 18.16
CA ASN A 221 -16.82 -5.93 18.62
C ASN A 221 -15.83 -5.91 19.79
N VAL A 222 -14.74 -6.69 19.63
CA VAL A 222 -13.73 -6.91 20.67
C VAL A 222 -12.79 -5.71 20.79
N GLU A 223 -12.42 -5.34 22.01
CA GLU A 223 -11.35 -4.39 22.28
C GLU A 223 -10.19 -5.06 23.02
N ILE A 224 -8.96 -4.98 22.47
CA ILE A 224 -7.74 -5.51 23.08
C ILE A 224 -6.72 -4.37 23.22
N CYS A 225 -6.31 -4.08 24.45
CA CYS A 225 -5.51 -2.89 24.73
C CYS A 225 -4.40 -3.15 25.78
N GLY A 226 -3.70 -2.08 26.16
CA GLY A 226 -2.61 -2.16 27.13
C GLY A 226 -1.46 -3.03 26.64
N ASN A 227 -1.01 -3.96 27.47
CA ASN A 227 0.01 -4.96 27.14
C ASN A 227 -0.59 -6.36 26.95
N ALA A 228 -1.89 -6.44 26.68
CA ALA A 228 -2.60 -7.71 26.53
C ALA A 228 -2.03 -8.58 25.40
N LYS A 229 -2.09 -9.88 25.58
CA LYS A 229 -1.62 -10.87 24.60
C LYS A 229 -2.69 -11.90 24.33
N VAL A 230 -2.97 -12.12 23.05
CA VAL A 230 -3.85 -13.19 22.57
C VAL A 230 -3.04 -14.05 21.61
N PHE A 231 -2.90 -15.35 21.90
CA PHE A 231 -1.94 -16.19 21.18
C PHE A 231 -2.36 -17.67 21.16
N ASP A 232 -1.53 -18.51 20.59
CA ASP A 232 -1.80 -19.93 20.32
C ASP A 232 -3.03 -20.08 19.41
N TYR A 233 -4.05 -20.81 19.84
CA TYR A 233 -5.32 -20.99 19.13
C TYR A 233 -6.48 -20.25 19.78
N ALA A 234 -6.19 -19.22 20.59
CA ALA A 234 -7.21 -18.46 21.28
C ALA A 234 -8.20 -17.82 20.32
N GLU A 235 -9.47 -17.92 20.62
CA GLU A 235 -10.54 -17.24 19.89
C GLU A 235 -11.26 -16.27 20.82
N VAL A 236 -11.19 -14.98 20.51
CA VAL A 236 -11.82 -13.88 21.28
C VAL A 236 -12.92 -13.26 20.43
N PHE A 237 -14.15 -13.23 20.94
CA PHE A 237 -15.30 -12.82 20.15
C PHE A 237 -16.38 -12.11 20.98
N GLY A 238 -17.44 -11.67 20.31
CA GLY A 238 -18.55 -10.93 20.92
C GLY A 238 -18.17 -9.48 21.22
N ASP A 239 -18.42 -9.02 22.45
CA ASP A 239 -18.15 -7.69 22.95
C ASP A 239 -17.04 -7.68 24.02
N ALA A 240 -16.08 -8.63 23.90
CA ALA A 240 -15.03 -8.81 24.90
C ALA A 240 -14.08 -7.57 24.98
N HIS A 241 -13.69 -7.24 26.22
CA HIS A 241 -12.70 -6.20 26.51
C HIS A 241 -11.51 -6.81 27.27
N ILE A 242 -10.34 -6.83 26.67
CA ILE A 242 -9.12 -7.46 27.17
C ILE A 242 -8.00 -6.44 27.20
N CYS A 243 -7.61 -6.02 28.39
CA CYS A 243 -6.61 -4.96 28.56
C CYS A 243 -5.55 -5.32 29.59
N ASP A 244 -4.66 -4.38 29.86
CA ASP A 244 -3.55 -4.46 30.81
C ASP A 244 -2.54 -5.57 30.45
N GLU A 245 -2.19 -6.42 31.39
CA GLU A 245 -1.23 -7.52 31.25
C GLU A 245 -1.93 -8.87 30.94
N THR A 246 -3.21 -8.83 30.55
CA THR A 246 -4.02 -10.03 30.36
C THR A 246 -3.46 -10.92 29.24
N LYS A 247 -3.38 -12.20 29.50
CA LYS A 247 -2.97 -13.21 28.53
C LYS A 247 -4.15 -14.15 28.25
N VAL A 248 -4.46 -14.36 26.98
CA VAL A 248 -5.46 -15.28 26.51
C VAL A 248 -4.78 -16.28 25.57
N CYS A 249 -4.81 -17.54 25.94
CA CYS A 249 -4.29 -18.66 25.14
C CYS A 249 -5.25 -19.83 25.27
N ASP A 250 -5.21 -20.77 24.36
CA ASP A 250 -5.96 -22.02 24.35
C ASP A 250 -7.41 -21.96 24.83
N ASN A 251 -8.37 -22.00 23.92
CA ASN A 251 -9.83 -22.02 24.07
C ASN A 251 -10.57 -20.69 23.87
N ALA A 252 -11.79 -20.82 23.42
CA ALA A 252 -12.72 -19.72 23.17
C ALA A 252 -12.94 -18.85 24.43
N TYR A 253 -12.71 -17.55 24.30
CA TYR A 253 -12.92 -16.60 25.37
C TYR A 253 -14.04 -15.64 25.00
N ASN A 254 -15.21 -15.85 25.59
CA ASN A 254 -16.34 -14.92 25.53
C ASN A 254 -16.49 -14.25 26.90
N THR A 255 -16.00 -13.02 27.07
CA THR A 255 -16.34 -12.23 28.25
C THR A 255 -17.64 -11.48 28.00
N LYS A 256 -18.76 -12.03 28.38
CA LYS A 256 -19.88 -11.22 28.84
C LYS A 256 -19.38 -10.47 30.08
N ASN A 257 -19.58 -9.16 30.13
CA ASN A 257 -19.18 -8.26 31.20
C ASN A 257 -19.16 -8.93 32.59
N LYS A 258 -18.00 -8.92 33.26
CA LYS A 258 -17.92 -9.04 34.71
C LYS A 258 -18.35 -7.72 35.38
N ASN A 259 -19.58 -7.30 35.21
CA ASN A 259 -20.23 -6.26 36.00
C ASN A 259 -21.71 -6.59 36.12
N GLU A 260 -22.02 -7.74 36.68
CA GLU A 260 -23.31 -8.05 37.33
C GLU A 260 -22.98 -9.01 38.48
N GLU A 261 -22.50 -8.44 39.58
CA GLU A 261 -22.76 -8.87 40.96
C GLU A 261 -22.88 -7.64 41.85
#